data_8338a2952c565f362953525f5655d614
#
_entry.id   8338a2952c565f362953525f5655d614
#
_cell.length_a   1.000
_cell.length_b   1.000
_cell.length_c   1.000
_cell.angle_alpha   90.00
_cell.angle_beta   90.00
_cell.angle_gamma   90.00
#
_symmetry.space_group_name_H-M   'P 1'
#
loop_
_entity.id
_entity.type
_entity.pdbx_description
1 polymer ?
#
loop_
_entity_poly.entity_id
_entity_poly.type
_entity_poly.pdbx_seq_one_letter_code
_entity_poly.pdbx_strand_id
1 'polypeptide(L)'
;MITPLKTHITLVFTLPVACLCGAAEGAGTVKATFAEADTPEIAEIRKLGEAAINRLATQLVREVNSAMAKDGAEGAVESCHLKAVPITNGTVAGLPRITAVKRTSLRLRSPANAPDAAEKIALDHIQQLLDNGDSPPPLLVQRVEAPPAAPEWRVYKPLGIMPKCLACHGDSAGQSEALKTKLATLYPADKASDYSAGEWRGLIRVTVADAPAK
;
A
#
# COMPACT_ATOMS: atom_id res chain seq x y z
N MET A 1 76.34 16.79 42.43
CA MET A 1 75.36 17.77 42.13
C MET A 1 74.19 17.04 41.41
N ILE A 2 73.10 16.80 42.12
CA ILE A 2 71.96 16.07 41.64
C ILE A 2 70.79 17.05 41.51
N THR A 3 70.35 17.32 40.28
CA THR A 3 69.24 18.21 39.98
C THR A 3 67.89 17.41 40.02
N PRO A 4 66.85 17.88 40.70
CA PRO A 4 65.60 17.17 40.75
C PRO A 4 64.74 17.45 39.51
N LEU A 5 64.20 16.38 38.92
CA LEU A 5 63.26 16.36 37.82
C LEU A 5 61.87 16.79 38.33
N LYS A 6 61.32 17.87 37.77
CA LYS A 6 59.95 18.33 38.07
C LYS A 6 58.96 17.56 37.22
N THR A 7 58.17 16.70 37.86
CA THR A 7 57.04 16.02 37.24
C THR A 7 55.81 16.92 37.16
N HIS A 8 55.38 17.31 35.95
CA HIS A 8 54.13 18.03 35.76
C HIS A 8 52.99 16.99 35.61
N ILE A 9 52.05 16.99 36.56
CA ILE A 9 50.83 16.21 36.52
C ILE A 9 49.79 17.06 35.74
N THR A 10 49.45 16.60 34.53
CA THR A 10 48.37 17.19 33.74
C THR A 10 47.06 16.53 34.15
N LEU A 11 46.20 17.31 34.81
CA LEU A 11 44.86 16.85 35.20
C LEU A 11 43.91 16.95 33.99
N VAL A 12 43.55 15.77 33.41
CA VAL A 12 42.57 15.71 32.33
C VAL A 12 41.16 15.72 32.93
N PHE A 13 40.44 16.81 32.75
CA PHE A 13 39.03 16.92 33.10
C PHE A 13 38.20 16.26 31.97
N THR A 14 37.67 15.07 32.21
CA THR A 14 36.66 14.44 31.35
C THR A 14 35.28 14.94 31.74
N LEU A 15 34.70 15.78 30.88
CA LEU A 15 33.28 16.19 30.99
C LEU A 15 32.41 14.97 30.54
N PRO A 16 31.38 14.62 31.32
CA PRO A 16 30.43 13.63 30.88
C PRO A 16 29.55 14.22 29.77
N VAL A 17 29.60 13.66 28.58
CA VAL A 17 28.59 13.90 27.51
C VAL A 17 27.29 13.28 27.97
N ALA A 18 26.36 14.08 28.47
CA ALA A 18 24.98 13.64 28.68
C ALA A 18 24.34 13.37 27.34
N CYS A 19 24.19 12.10 27.00
CA CYS A 19 23.40 11.65 25.85
C CYS A 19 21.94 11.93 26.17
N LEU A 20 21.39 13.06 25.66
CA LEU A 20 19.95 13.31 25.64
C LEU A 20 19.35 12.27 24.66
N CYS A 21 18.95 11.14 25.19
CA CYS A 21 17.97 10.28 24.51
C CYS A 21 16.65 11.07 24.46
N GLY A 22 16.43 11.80 23.37
CA GLY A 22 15.13 12.32 23.05
C GLY A 22 14.17 11.13 22.95
N ALA A 23 13.21 11.03 23.90
CA ALA A 23 12.10 10.12 23.79
C ALA A 23 11.40 10.44 22.47
N ALA A 24 11.34 9.46 21.56
CA ALA A 24 10.49 9.55 20.39
C ALA A 24 9.05 9.75 20.90
N GLU A 25 8.50 10.94 20.67
CA GLU A 25 7.09 11.23 20.96
C GLU A 25 6.25 10.16 20.27
N GLY A 26 5.43 9.49 21.06
CA GLY A 26 4.70 8.31 20.66
C GLY A 26 3.88 8.53 19.41
N ALA A 27 4.16 7.76 18.37
CA ALA A 27 3.26 7.61 17.25
C ALA A 27 1.89 7.18 17.81
N GLY A 28 0.89 8.06 17.70
CA GLY A 28 -0.45 7.80 18.22
C GLY A 28 -0.96 6.47 17.67
N THR A 29 -1.61 5.69 18.52
CA THR A 29 -2.16 4.38 18.13
C THR A 29 -3.19 4.59 17.02
N VAL A 30 -2.99 3.92 15.89
CA VAL A 30 -3.95 3.91 14.78
C VAL A 30 -5.19 3.12 15.23
N LYS A 31 -6.36 3.78 15.23
CA LYS A 31 -7.65 3.14 15.44
C LYS A 31 -8.36 3.04 14.10
N ALA A 32 -8.77 1.84 13.73
CA ALA A 32 -9.48 1.58 12.49
C ALA A 32 -10.69 0.66 12.77
N THR A 33 -11.89 1.14 12.43
CA THR A 33 -13.17 0.44 12.68
C THR A 33 -13.94 0.32 11.37
N PHE A 34 -14.55 -0.84 11.13
CA PHE A 34 -15.39 -1.04 9.96
C PHE A 34 -16.79 -0.50 10.20
N ALA A 35 -17.40 0.08 9.15
CA ALA A 35 -18.78 0.51 9.19
C ALA A 35 -19.71 -0.70 9.11
N GLU A 36 -20.50 -0.92 10.16
CA GLU A 36 -21.46 -2.03 10.26
C GLU A 36 -22.84 -1.64 9.70
N ALA A 37 -23.23 -0.37 9.83
CA ALA A 37 -24.52 0.12 9.40
C ALA A 37 -24.44 0.93 8.11
N ASP A 38 -25.45 0.80 7.26
CA ASP A 38 -25.54 1.57 6.00
C ASP A 38 -26.35 2.87 6.25
N THR A 39 -25.72 3.83 6.92
CA THR A 39 -26.29 5.16 7.12
C THR A 39 -26.19 5.98 5.82
N PRO A 40 -26.96 7.08 5.65
CA PRO A 40 -26.83 7.97 4.49
C PRO A 40 -25.41 8.48 4.27
N GLU A 41 -24.66 8.74 5.35
CA GLU A 41 -23.25 9.13 5.28
C GLU A 41 -22.38 8.00 4.72
N ILE A 42 -22.50 6.79 5.26
CA ILE A 42 -21.75 5.62 4.79
C ILE A 42 -22.08 5.29 3.33
N ALA A 43 -23.33 5.41 2.93
CA ALA A 43 -23.76 5.22 1.54
C ALA A 43 -23.11 6.24 0.61
N GLU A 44 -23.01 7.52 1.01
CA GLU A 44 -22.29 8.56 0.26
C GLU A 44 -20.80 8.26 0.15
N ILE A 45 -20.14 7.92 1.28
CA ILE A 45 -18.72 7.55 1.32
C ILE A 45 -18.44 6.38 0.38
N ARG A 46 -19.28 5.34 0.46
CA ARG A 46 -19.19 4.15 -0.41
C ARG A 46 -19.28 4.54 -1.88
N LYS A 47 -20.27 5.36 -2.26
CA LYS A 47 -20.46 5.85 -3.63
C LYS A 47 -19.26 6.63 -4.16
N LEU A 48 -18.71 7.55 -3.37
CA LEU A 48 -17.53 8.34 -3.72
C LEU A 48 -16.30 7.43 -3.92
N GLY A 49 -16.07 6.52 -2.97
CA GLY A 49 -14.98 5.57 -3.04
C GLY A 49 -15.09 4.63 -4.24
N GLU A 50 -16.27 4.09 -4.50
CA GLU A 50 -16.51 3.20 -5.63
C GLU A 50 -16.26 3.88 -6.98
N ALA A 51 -16.68 5.13 -7.13
CA ALA A 51 -16.42 5.90 -8.35
C ALA A 51 -14.92 6.06 -8.62
N ALA A 52 -14.13 6.39 -7.59
CA ALA A 52 -12.67 6.50 -7.70
C ALA A 52 -12.01 5.15 -7.99
N ILE A 53 -12.45 4.07 -7.33
CA ILE A 53 -11.97 2.71 -7.56
C ILE A 53 -12.21 2.28 -9.01
N ASN A 54 -13.42 2.48 -9.51
CA ASN A 54 -13.77 2.10 -10.87
C ASN A 54 -12.99 2.91 -11.92
N ARG A 55 -12.75 4.20 -11.67
CA ARG A 55 -11.89 5.05 -12.51
C ARG A 55 -10.46 4.49 -12.58
N LEU A 56 -9.84 4.19 -11.42
CA LEU A 56 -8.49 3.61 -11.37
C LEU A 56 -8.44 2.25 -12.05
N ALA A 57 -9.35 1.34 -11.71
CA ALA A 57 -9.38 -0.01 -12.25
C ALA A 57 -9.49 0.01 -13.78
N THR A 58 -10.36 0.85 -14.33
CA THR A 58 -10.53 0.99 -15.79
C THR A 58 -9.26 1.50 -16.44
N GLN A 59 -8.59 2.52 -15.88
CA GLN A 59 -7.36 3.06 -16.43
C GLN A 59 -6.22 2.05 -16.42
N LEU A 60 -6.03 1.34 -15.29
CA LEU A 60 -4.96 0.33 -15.16
C LEU A 60 -5.20 -0.87 -16.08
N VAL A 61 -6.42 -1.38 -16.16
CA VAL A 61 -6.76 -2.51 -17.05
C VAL A 61 -6.57 -2.14 -18.51
N ARG A 62 -6.96 -0.93 -18.90
CA ARG A 62 -6.74 -0.43 -20.27
C ARG A 62 -5.26 -0.33 -20.60
N GLU A 63 -4.43 0.21 -19.69
CA GLU A 63 -2.98 0.32 -19.90
C GLU A 63 -2.33 -1.05 -20.02
N VAL A 64 -2.66 -1.99 -19.11
CA VAL A 64 -2.14 -3.38 -19.17
C VAL A 64 -2.54 -4.06 -20.48
N ASN A 65 -3.82 -3.97 -20.87
CA ASN A 65 -4.28 -4.61 -22.12
C ASN A 65 -3.59 -4.02 -23.36
N SER A 66 -3.38 -2.70 -23.38
CA SER A 66 -2.66 -2.02 -24.47
C SER A 66 -1.21 -2.48 -24.56
N ALA A 67 -0.52 -2.55 -23.43
CA ALA A 67 0.87 -3.00 -23.38
C ALA A 67 1.01 -4.49 -23.72
N MET A 68 0.09 -5.34 -23.21
CA MET A 68 0.05 -6.77 -23.55
C MET A 68 -0.16 -7.00 -25.05
N ALA A 69 -1.05 -6.23 -25.67
CA ALA A 69 -1.32 -6.36 -27.11
C ALA A 69 -0.15 -5.90 -27.99
N LYS A 70 0.63 -4.94 -27.52
CA LYS A 70 1.74 -4.36 -28.27
C LYS A 70 3.05 -5.14 -28.09
N ASP A 71 3.41 -5.42 -26.84
CA ASP A 71 4.75 -5.88 -26.46
C ASP A 71 4.74 -7.14 -25.59
N GLY A 72 3.61 -7.83 -25.49
CA GLY A 72 3.46 -9.05 -24.66
C GLY A 72 3.56 -8.80 -23.16
N ALA A 73 3.79 -9.88 -22.41
CA ALA A 73 3.88 -9.82 -20.94
C ALA A 73 5.08 -8.99 -20.45
N GLU A 74 6.20 -9.07 -21.13
CA GLU A 74 7.42 -8.33 -20.84
C GLU A 74 7.19 -6.82 -20.96
N GLY A 75 6.53 -6.36 -22.04
CA GLY A 75 6.17 -4.95 -22.23
C GLY A 75 5.12 -4.48 -21.23
N ALA A 76 4.16 -5.33 -20.87
CA ALA A 76 3.17 -5.01 -19.86
C ALA A 76 3.80 -4.81 -18.47
N VAL A 77 4.78 -5.62 -18.07
CA VAL A 77 5.52 -5.45 -16.79
C VAL A 77 6.26 -4.12 -16.76
N GLU A 78 6.93 -3.74 -17.85
CA GLU A 78 7.64 -2.46 -17.97
C GLU A 78 6.67 -1.27 -17.93
N SER A 79 5.57 -1.33 -18.68
CA SER A 79 4.53 -0.31 -18.64
C SER A 79 3.92 -0.17 -17.25
N CYS A 80 3.64 -1.27 -16.54
CA CYS A 80 3.18 -1.24 -15.17
C CYS A 80 4.19 -0.59 -14.22
N HIS A 81 5.48 -0.88 -14.39
CA HIS A 81 6.55 -0.29 -13.58
C HIS A 81 6.58 1.23 -13.71
N LEU A 82 6.50 1.74 -14.93
CA LEU A 82 6.60 3.17 -15.23
C LEU A 82 5.31 3.94 -14.96
N LYS A 83 4.14 3.36 -15.27
CA LYS A 83 2.87 4.11 -15.36
C LYS A 83 1.89 3.84 -14.22
N ALA A 84 1.97 2.70 -13.53
CA ALA A 84 0.93 2.35 -12.56
C ALA A 84 0.86 3.32 -11.38
N VAL A 85 1.98 3.85 -10.89
CA VAL A 85 2.00 4.85 -9.81
C VAL A 85 1.48 6.21 -10.31
N PRO A 86 1.96 6.78 -11.42
CA PRO A 86 1.39 7.99 -12.00
C PRO A 86 -0.12 7.91 -12.27
N ILE A 87 -0.62 6.80 -12.83
CA ILE A 87 -2.06 6.59 -13.06
C ILE A 87 -2.81 6.59 -11.73
N THR A 88 -2.30 5.89 -10.72
CA THR A 88 -2.92 5.82 -9.40
C THR A 88 -3.02 7.22 -8.77
N ASN A 89 -1.93 7.97 -8.78
CA ASN A 89 -1.88 9.33 -8.22
C ASN A 89 -2.78 10.31 -9.01
N GLY A 90 -2.84 10.19 -10.33
CA GLY A 90 -3.70 11.01 -11.18
C GLY A 90 -5.20 10.75 -11.01
N THR A 91 -5.57 9.62 -10.40
CA THR A 91 -6.98 9.24 -10.25
C THR A 91 -7.77 10.22 -9.37
N VAL A 92 -7.12 10.86 -8.38
CA VAL A 92 -7.78 11.80 -7.45
C VAL A 92 -8.19 13.11 -8.10
N ALA A 93 -7.59 13.48 -9.23
CA ALA A 93 -7.83 14.78 -9.85
C ALA A 93 -9.31 14.96 -10.25
N GLY A 94 -9.92 16.04 -9.76
CA GLY A 94 -11.30 16.41 -10.05
C GLY A 94 -12.37 15.55 -9.34
N LEU A 95 -11.98 14.67 -8.41
CA LEU A 95 -12.93 13.92 -7.60
C LEU A 95 -13.14 14.62 -6.25
N PRO A 96 -14.38 15.02 -5.90
CA PRO A 96 -14.65 15.72 -4.65
C PRO A 96 -14.37 14.79 -3.45
N ARG A 97 -13.78 15.34 -2.40
CA ARG A 97 -13.45 14.65 -1.14
C ARG A 97 -12.49 13.46 -1.26
N ILE A 98 -12.06 13.06 -2.45
CA ILE A 98 -11.07 12.00 -2.64
C ILE A 98 -9.67 12.60 -2.47
N THR A 99 -8.95 12.16 -1.43
CA THR A 99 -7.62 12.71 -1.09
C THR A 99 -6.49 11.78 -1.49
N ALA A 100 -6.75 10.47 -1.55
CA ALA A 100 -5.75 9.50 -1.99
C ALA A 100 -6.40 8.23 -2.56
N VAL A 101 -5.68 7.61 -3.48
CA VAL A 101 -5.97 6.26 -3.99
C VAL A 101 -4.69 5.44 -3.93
N LYS A 102 -4.79 4.18 -3.53
CA LYS A 102 -3.65 3.27 -3.42
C LYS A 102 -4.08 1.84 -3.71
N ARG A 103 -3.16 1.03 -4.18
CA ARG A 103 -3.29 -0.43 -4.21
C ARG A 103 -2.44 -1.01 -3.09
N THR A 104 -2.93 -2.02 -2.41
CA THR A 104 -2.19 -2.68 -1.33
C THR A 104 -2.43 -4.19 -1.33
N SER A 105 -1.53 -4.96 -0.74
CA SER A 105 -1.60 -6.43 -0.74
C SER A 105 -0.68 -7.00 0.33
N LEU A 106 -0.96 -8.23 0.76
CA LEU A 106 -0.04 -9.02 1.59
C LEU A 106 1.13 -9.57 0.76
N ARG A 107 0.92 -9.90 -0.52
CA ARG A 107 1.96 -10.37 -1.46
C ARG A 107 2.31 -9.23 -2.42
N LEU A 108 3.34 -8.46 -2.08
CA LEU A 108 3.74 -7.26 -2.82
C LEU A 108 4.53 -7.61 -4.09
N ARG A 109 4.25 -6.90 -5.19
CA ARG A 109 5.17 -6.77 -6.33
C ARG A 109 6.03 -5.53 -6.16
N SER A 110 5.43 -4.38 -5.89
CA SER A 110 6.14 -3.12 -5.69
C SER A 110 6.08 -2.70 -4.21
N PRO A 111 7.21 -2.32 -3.60
CA PRO A 111 7.26 -1.78 -2.24
C PRO A 111 6.38 -0.54 -2.03
N ALA A 112 6.13 0.26 -3.09
CA ALA A 112 5.23 1.41 -3.04
C ALA A 112 3.78 1.05 -2.65
N ASN A 113 3.41 -0.23 -2.74
CA ASN A 113 2.11 -0.75 -2.36
C ASN A 113 2.10 -1.40 -0.96
N ALA A 114 3.17 -1.24 -0.16
CA ALA A 114 3.22 -1.77 1.20
C ALA A 114 2.07 -1.18 2.05
N PRO A 115 1.36 -2.01 2.83
CA PRO A 115 0.24 -1.54 3.64
C PRO A 115 0.72 -0.66 4.80
N ASP A 116 -0.04 0.39 5.11
CA ASP A 116 0.02 1.05 6.40
C ASP A 116 -0.74 0.24 7.48
N ALA A 117 -0.73 0.70 8.73
CA ALA A 117 -1.34 -0.02 9.84
C ALA A 117 -2.86 -0.25 9.65
N ALA A 118 -3.59 0.75 9.15
CA ALA A 118 -5.03 0.62 8.90
C ALA A 118 -5.34 -0.27 7.68
N GLU A 119 -4.52 -0.18 6.63
CA GLU A 119 -4.60 -1.07 5.46
C GLU A 119 -4.30 -2.53 5.86
N LYS A 120 -3.34 -2.75 6.78
CA LYS A 120 -3.04 -4.09 7.31
C LYS A 120 -4.27 -4.69 8.01
N ILE A 121 -4.97 -3.90 8.84
CA ILE A 121 -6.22 -4.34 9.49
C ILE A 121 -7.27 -4.74 8.43
N ALA A 122 -7.42 -3.96 7.36
CA ALA A 122 -8.37 -4.28 6.29
C ALA A 122 -7.97 -5.54 5.51
N LEU A 123 -6.68 -5.71 5.22
CA LEU A 123 -6.15 -6.91 4.55
C LEU A 123 -6.33 -8.16 5.41
N ASP A 124 -6.03 -8.09 6.70
CA ASP A 124 -6.17 -9.21 7.63
C ASP A 124 -7.64 -9.59 7.81
N HIS A 125 -8.56 -8.62 7.86
CA HIS A 125 -9.99 -8.88 7.91
C HIS A 125 -10.48 -9.67 6.69
N ILE A 126 -10.08 -9.27 5.48
CA ILE A 126 -10.44 -10.02 4.25
C ILE A 126 -9.82 -11.41 4.26
N GLN A 127 -8.56 -11.54 4.70
CA GLN A 127 -7.92 -12.85 4.81
C GLN A 127 -8.66 -13.77 5.77
N GLN A 128 -9.08 -13.27 6.94
CA GLN A 128 -9.87 -14.03 7.91
C GLN A 128 -11.21 -14.51 7.34
N LEU A 129 -11.93 -13.66 6.58
CA LEU A 129 -13.17 -14.09 5.91
C LEU A 129 -12.88 -15.26 4.96
N LEU A 130 -11.85 -15.15 4.13
CA LEU A 130 -11.47 -16.19 3.18
C LEU A 130 -11.04 -17.49 3.88
N ASP A 131 -10.28 -17.40 4.97
CA ASP A 131 -9.83 -18.55 5.76
C ASP A 131 -11.02 -19.29 6.43
N ASN A 132 -12.09 -18.56 6.74
CA ASN A 132 -13.35 -19.12 7.23
C ASN A 132 -14.27 -19.67 6.13
N GLY A 133 -13.89 -19.52 4.85
CA GLY A 133 -14.71 -19.92 3.70
C GLY A 133 -15.78 -18.90 3.28
N ASP A 134 -15.74 -17.70 3.87
CA ASP A 134 -16.65 -16.61 3.54
C ASP A 134 -16.18 -15.84 2.31
N SER A 135 -17.13 -15.24 1.59
CA SER A 135 -16.81 -14.35 0.47
C SER A 135 -16.53 -12.93 0.97
N PRO A 136 -15.49 -12.25 0.45
CA PRO A 136 -15.26 -10.85 0.78
C PRO A 136 -16.43 -9.96 0.34
N PRO A 137 -16.77 -8.90 1.10
CA PRO A 137 -17.78 -7.94 0.68
C PRO A 137 -17.34 -7.25 -0.61
N PRO A 138 -18.27 -6.79 -1.47
CA PRO A 138 -17.94 -6.07 -2.70
C PRO A 138 -17.18 -4.76 -2.42
N LEU A 139 -17.48 -4.12 -1.31
CA LEU A 139 -16.79 -2.94 -0.78
C LEU A 139 -16.75 -3.02 0.75
N LEU A 140 -15.61 -2.61 1.34
CA LEU A 140 -15.41 -2.47 2.77
C LEU A 140 -15.20 -0.99 3.08
N VAL A 141 -15.90 -0.46 4.09
CA VAL A 141 -15.75 0.94 4.54
C VAL A 141 -15.15 0.93 5.94
N GLN A 142 -14.12 1.74 6.13
CA GLN A 142 -13.37 1.81 7.39
C GLN A 142 -13.21 3.27 7.82
N ARG A 143 -13.51 3.55 9.10
CA ARG A 143 -13.13 4.81 9.76
C ARG A 143 -11.72 4.67 10.30
N VAL A 144 -10.85 5.62 10.00
CA VAL A 144 -9.46 5.63 10.46
C VAL A 144 -9.19 6.90 11.25
N GLU A 145 -8.67 6.71 12.46
CA GLU A 145 -8.19 7.76 13.35
C GLU A 145 -6.70 7.49 13.62
N ALA A 146 -5.83 8.34 13.13
CA ALA A 146 -4.38 8.22 13.25
C ALA A 146 -3.74 9.57 13.63
N PRO A 147 -3.88 10.01 14.89
CA PRO A 147 -3.30 11.28 15.32
C PRO A 147 -1.80 11.37 15.00
N PRO A 148 -1.28 12.56 14.62
CA PRO A 148 -1.96 13.85 14.56
C PRO A 148 -2.79 14.15 13.30
N ALA A 149 -2.90 13.21 12.35
CA ALA A 149 -3.71 13.39 11.15
C ALA A 149 -5.21 13.47 11.50
N ALA A 150 -5.95 14.24 10.69
CA ALA A 150 -7.40 14.28 10.82
C ALA A 150 -8.00 12.89 10.52
N PRO A 151 -9.12 12.53 11.19
CA PRO A 151 -9.82 11.31 10.88
C PRO A 151 -10.28 11.27 9.41
N GLU A 152 -10.26 10.08 8.82
CA GLU A 152 -10.62 9.88 7.42
C GLU A 152 -11.47 8.61 7.24
N TRP A 153 -12.21 8.56 6.13
CA TRP A 153 -12.85 7.35 5.66
C TRP A 153 -11.98 6.66 4.62
N ARG A 154 -11.97 5.35 4.65
CA ARG A 154 -11.34 4.51 3.63
C ARG A 154 -12.33 3.54 3.05
N VAL A 155 -12.41 3.50 1.73
CA VAL A 155 -13.19 2.53 0.98
C VAL A 155 -12.24 1.58 0.28
N TYR A 156 -12.47 0.28 0.46
CA TYR A 156 -11.66 -0.77 -0.12
C TYR A 156 -12.47 -1.65 -1.05
N LYS A 157 -11.87 -2.05 -2.15
CA LYS A 157 -12.41 -3.07 -3.06
C LYS A 157 -11.45 -4.26 -3.13
N PRO A 158 -11.88 -5.45 -2.71
CA PRO A 158 -11.14 -6.67 -2.94
C PRO A 158 -10.94 -6.93 -4.44
N LEU A 159 -9.74 -7.37 -4.81
CA LEU A 159 -9.35 -7.69 -6.17
C LEU A 159 -9.04 -9.18 -6.27
N GLY A 160 -9.71 -9.87 -7.19
CA GLY A 160 -9.40 -11.24 -7.57
C GLY A 160 -8.49 -11.31 -8.81
N ILE A 161 -7.77 -12.39 -8.94
CA ILE A 161 -6.98 -12.72 -10.12
C ILE A 161 -7.92 -13.21 -11.23
N MET A 162 -7.98 -12.47 -12.33
CA MET A 162 -8.66 -12.89 -13.55
C MET A 162 -7.73 -13.77 -14.41
N PRO A 163 -8.25 -14.62 -15.31
CA PRO A 163 -7.40 -15.47 -16.16
C PRO A 163 -6.29 -14.72 -16.89
N LYS A 164 -6.55 -13.53 -17.40
CA LYS A 164 -5.55 -12.69 -18.07
C LYS A 164 -4.43 -12.18 -17.14
N CYS A 165 -4.67 -12.13 -15.83
CA CYS A 165 -3.67 -11.70 -14.85
C CYS A 165 -2.58 -12.75 -14.64
N LEU A 166 -2.88 -14.02 -14.96
CA LEU A 166 -1.99 -15.15 -14.76
C LEU A 166 -0.73 -15.08 -15.62
N ALA A 167 -0.75 -14.34 -16.74
CA ALA A 167 0.44 -14.13 -17.56
C ALA A 167 1.63 -13.57 -16.77
N CYS A 168 1.36 -12.71 -15.76
CA CYS A 168 2.38 -12.08 -14.93
C CYS A 168 2.28 -12.45 -13.45
N HIS A 169 1.14 -13.01 -13.01
CA HIS A 169 0.86 -13.33 -11.60
C HIS A 169 0.63 -14.83 -11.35
N GLY A 170 0.57 -15.64 -12.42
CA GLY A 170 0.39 -17.10 -12.32
C GLY A 170 1.68 -17.84 -12.02
N ASP A 171 1.71 -19.13 -12.41
CA ASP A 171 2.84 -20.03 -12.21
C ASP A 171 4.16 -19.43 -12.72
N SER A 172 5.05 -19.11 -11.78
CA SER A 172 6.35 -18.52 -12.09
C SER A 172 7.28 -19.48 -12.80
N ALA A 173 7.13 -20.80 -12.63
CA ALA A 173 7.94 -21.80 -13.31
C ALA A 173 7.63 -21.83 -14.82
N GLY A 174 6.37 -21.64 -15.20
CA GLY A 174 5.91 -21.61 -16.59
C GLY A 174 6.15 -20.32 -17.35
N GLN A 175 6.63 -19.25 -16.71
CA GLN A 175 6.92 -17.97 -17.36
C GLN A 175 8.17 -18.05 -18.26
N SER A 176 8.21 -17.23 -19.34
CA SER A 176 9.40 -17.10 -20.17
C SER A 176 10.61 -16.58 -19.38
N GLU A 177 11.83 -16.99 -19.74
CA GLU A 177 13.04 -16.50 -19.09
C GLU A 177 13.19 -14.97 -19.24
N ALA A 178 12.72 -14.40 -20.35
CA ALA A 178 12.71 -12.95 -20.56
C ALA A 178 11.78 -12.26 -19.53
N LEU A 179 10.59 -12.80 -19.28
CA LEU A 179 9.67 -12.25 -18.28
C LEU A 179 10.23 -12.38 -16.85
N LYS A 180 10.78 -13.55 -16.49
CA LYS A 180 11.42 -13.79 -15.20
C LYS A 180 12.55 -12.79 -14.94
N THR A 181 13.44 -12.60 -15.93
CA THR A 181 14.55 -11.65 -15.86
C THR A 181 14.04 -10.22 -15.68
N LYS A 182 13.02 -9.82 -16.44
CA LYS A 182 12.43 -8.48 -16.34
C LYS A 182 11.77 -8.26 -14.97
N LEU A 183 11.01 -9.23 -14.46
CA LEU A 183 10.41 -9.17 -13.12
C LEU A 183 11.48 -9.07 -12.03
N ALA A 184 12.52 -9.90 -12.07
CA ALA A 184 13.61 -9.86 -11.11
C ALA A 184 14.38 -8.53 -11.12
N THR A 185 14.56 -7.93 -12.30
CA THR A 185 15.24 -6.64 -12.47
C THR A 185 14.41 -5.48 -11.92
N LEU A 186 13.12 -5.42 -12.27
CA LEU A 186 12.24 -4.30 -11.92
C LEU A 186 11.64 -4.42 -10.51
N TYR A 187 11.51 -5.66 -10.01
CA TYR A 187 10.88 -5.99 -8.74
C TYR A 187 11.65 -7.08 -7.98
N PRO A 188 12.87 -6.79 -7.51
CA PRO A 188 13.75 -7.82 -6.89
C PRO A 188 13.17 -8.47 -5.64
N ALA A 189 12.18 -7.86 -5.00
CA ALA A 189 11.46 -8.39 -3.84
C ALA A 189 10.01 -8.83 -4.18
N ASP A 190 9.74 -9.16 -5.45
CA ASP A 190 8.40 -9.59 -5.90
C ASP A 190 7.93 -10.85 -5.15
N LYS A 191 6.71 -10.76 -4.59
CA LYS A 191 6.00 -11.88 -3.97
C LYS A 191 4.64 -12.14 -4.61
N ALA A 192 4.37 -11.49 -5.74
CA ALA A 192 3.06 -11.50 -6.40
C ALA A 192 3.01 -12.43 -7.62
N SER A 193 3.59 -13.62 -7.49
CA SER A 193 3.51 -14.73 -8.45
C SER A 193 2.75 -15.93 -7.86
N ASP A 194 2.56 -16.97 -8.64
CA ASP A 194 1.99 -18.26 -8.24
C ASP A 194 0.56 -18.16 -7.68
N TYR A 195 -0.24 -17.31 -8.31
CA TYR A 195 -1.68 -17.20 -8.07
C TYR A 195 -2.47 -18.10 -9.02
N SER A 196 -3.61 -18.55 -8.54
CA SER A 196 -4.66 -19.21 -9.35
C SER A 196 -5.74 -18.21 -9.76
N ALA A 197 -6.50 -18.52 -10.82
CA ALA A 197 -7.66 -17.73 -11.22
C ALA A 197 -8.71 -17.71 -10.09
N GLY A 198 -9.25 -16.53 -9.81
CA GLY A 198 -10.20 -16.30 -8.72
C GLY A 198 -9.54 -16.05 -7.36
N GLU A 199 -8.27 -16.34 -7.18
CA GLU A 199 -7.55 -16.10 -5.92
C GLU A 199 -7.50 -14.60 -5.61
N TRP A 200 -7.62 -14.25 -4.33
CA TRP A 200 -7.57 -12.87 -3.87
C TRP A 200 -6.16 -12.29 -3.99
N ARG A 201 -6.07 -11.12 -4.64
CA ARG A 201 -4.79 -10.45 -4.93
C ARG A 201 -4.45 -9.33 -3.95
N GLY A 202 -5.45 -8.68 -3.37
CA GLY A 202 -5.28 -7.50 -2.51
C GLY A 202 -6.44 -6.53 -2.65
N LEU A 203 -6.20 -5.26 -2.31
CA LEU A 203 -7.21 -4.22 -2.22
C LEU A 203 -6.84 -3.00 -3.09
N ILE A 204 -7.83 -2.33 -3.68
CA ILE A 204 -7.75 -0.91 -3.99
C ILE A 204 -8.33 -0.15 -2.81
N ARG A 205 -7.59 0.80 -2.26
CA ARG A 205 -8.00 1.71 -1.19
C ARG A 205 -8.22 3.11 -1.75
N VAL A 206 -9.32 3.73 -1.36
CA VAL A 206 -9.62 5.14 -1.61
C VAL A 206 -9.80 5.83 -0.26
N THR A 207 -9.13 6.97 -0.07
CA THR A 207 -9.35 7.84 1.08
C THR A 207 -10.36 8.92 0.72
N VAL A 208 -11.39 9.05 1.56
CA VAL A 208 -12.44 10.05 1.46
C VAL A 208 -12.37 10.95 2.70
N ALA A 209 -12.14 12.24 2.49
CA ALA A 209 -12.16 13.22 3.57
C ALA A 209 -13.56 13.35 4.18
N ASP A 210 -13.64 13.72 5.45
CA ASP A 210 -14.90 14.11 6.07
C ASP A 210 -15.59 15.22 5.26
N ALA A 211 -16.91 15.28 5.32
CA ALA A 211 -17.64 16.43 4.80
C ALA A 211 -17.20 17.68 5.59
N PRO A 212 -17.03 18.84 4.94
CA PRO A 212 -16.81 20.08 5.68
C PRO A 212 -17.95 20.28 6.68
N ALA A 213 -17.59 20.70 7.90
CA ALA A 213 -18.59 21.07 8.89
C ALA A 213 -19.55 22.14 8.28
N LYS A 214 -20.86 21.92 8.41
CA LYS A 214 -21.87 22.88 7.94
C LYS A 214 -21.91 24.08 8.85
#